data_69c77981a3c7e5989db92a221ba8c453
#
_entry.id   69c77981a3c7e5989db92a221ba8c453
#
_cell.length_a   1.000
_cell.length_b   1.000
_cell.length_c   1.000
_cell.angle_alpha   90.00
_cell.angle_beta   90.00
_cell.angle_gamma   90.00
#
_symmetry.space_group_name_H-M   'P 1'
#
loop_
_entity.id
_entity.type
_entity.pdbx_description
1 polymer ?
#
loop_
_entity_poly.entity_id
_entity_poly.type
_entity_poly.pdbx_seq_one_letter_code
_entity_poly.pdbx_strand_id
1 'polypeptide(L)'
;MVVFGIGKISNIIFDKDDKNIVAYKVEAPEGLAVQTSAESSVDISALLAMGDIAHGEKVYKKCKACHSIKQGGGNKIGPALWNVIFRPVGSVADYKYSKALTSYGKEWNWEEMNGFLVKPAIWIKGNKMGFAGLKNEKDRASVLLYFCLLYTSPSPRD
;
A
#
# COMPACT_ATOMS: atom_id res chain seq x y z
N MET A 1 -58.68 2.64 11.53
CA MET A 1 -58.56 1.60 10.50
C MET A 1 -57.60 1.99 9.38
N VAL A 2 -56.42 2.54 9.71
CA VAL A 2 -55.44 3.09 8.71
C VAL A 2 -54.06 2.46 8.85
N VAL A 3 -53.82 1.62 9.84
CA VAL A 3 -52.47 1.08 10.14
C VAL A 3 -52.11 -0.20 9.33
N PHE A 4 -53.09 -0.87 8.72
CA PHE A 4 -52.87 -2.10 7.94
C PHE A 4 -52.39 -1.87 6.48
N GLY A 5 -52.42 -0.66 5.97
CA GLY A 5 -52.04 -0.35 4.59
C GLY A 5 -50.54 -0.10 4.37
N ILE A 6 -49.84 0.37 5.40
CA ILE A 6 -48.45 0.81 5.28
C ILE A 6 -47.48 -0.37 5.18
N GLY A 7 -47.78 -1.49 5.87
CA GLY A 7 -46.93 -2.68 5.83
C GLY A 7 -46.90 -3.42 4.48
N LYS A 8 -48.00 -3.37 3.71
CA LYS A 8 -48.06 -4.02 2.38
C LYS A 8 -47.32 -3.21 1.29
N ILE A 9 -47.30 -1.89 1.39
CA ILE A 9 -46.60 -1.04 0.42
C ILE A 9 -45.10 -1.12 0.65
N SER A 10 -44.65 -1.23 1.90
CA SER A 10 -43.23 -1.41 2.23
C SER A 10 -42.64 -2.70 1.68
N ASN A 11 -43.38 -3.81 1.71
CA ASN A 11 -42.91 -5.08 1.17
C ASN A 11 -42.83 -5.12 -0.37
N ILE A 12 -43.63 -4.31 -1.06
CA ILE A 12 -43.60 -4.22 -2.54
C ILE A 12 -42.41 -3.39 -3.02
N ILE A 13 -41.96 -2.41 -2.21
CA ILE A 13 -40.85 -1.53 -2.58
C ILE A 13 -39.48 -2.12 -2.17
N PHE A 14 -39.47 -2.99 -1.15
CA PHE A 14 -38.25 -3.62 -0.62
C PHE A 14 -38.22 -5.13 -0.76
N ASP A 15 -38.96 -5.70 -1.72
CA ASP A 15 -38.81 -7.10 -2.08
C ASP A 15 -37.47 -7.28 -2.79
N LYS A 16 -36.45 -7.58 -2.01
CA LYS A 16 -35.15 -8.05 -2.51
C LYS A 16 -35.33 -9.47 -2.97
N ASP A 17 -35.67 -9.64 -4.24
CA ASP A 17 -35.46 -10.90 -4.93
C ASP A 17 -33.95 -11.19 -4.98
N ASP A 18 -33.46 -11.91 -3.97
CA ASP A 18 -32.11 -12.46 -3.92
C ASP A 18 -31.92 -13.63 -4.92
N LYS A 19 -32.36 -13.43 -6.16
CA LYS A 19 -32.14 -14.41 -7.25
C LYS A 19 -31.84 -13.66 -8.53
N ASN A 20 -30.61 -13.19 -8.67
CA ASN A 20 -29.84 -13.07 -9.90
C ASN A 20 -28.58 -12.27 -9.66
N ILE A 21 -27.64 -12.86 -8.91
CA ILE A 21 -26.25 -12.56 -9.15
C ILE A 21 -25.94 -13.20 -10.50
N VAL A 22 -26.04 -12.40 -11.56
CA VAL A 22 -25.51 -12.79 -12.86
C VAL A 22 -23.99 -12.79 -12.70
N ALA A 23 -23.44 -13.90 -12.26
CA ALA A 23 -22.02 -14.17 -12.36
C ALA A 23 -21.72 -14.17 -13.87
N TYR A 24 -21.10 -13.11 -14.34
CA TYR A 24 -20.57 -13.04 -15.69
C TYR A 24 -19.47 -14.08 -15.81
N LYS A 25 -19.82 -15.24 -16.38
CA LYS A 25 -18.88 -16.32 -16.64
C LYS A 25 -18.07 -15.91 -17.87
N VAL A 26 -16.90 -15.32 -17.63
CA VAL A 26 -15.91 -15.12 -18.68
C VAL A 26 -15.30 -16.49 -18.98
N GLU A 27 -15.64 -17.06 -20.12
CA GLU A 27 -14.93 -18.22 -20.66
C GLU A 27 -13.54 -17.73 -21.11
N ALA A 28 -12.51 -18.06 -20.32
CA ALA A 28 -11.13 -17.83 -20.69
C ALA A 28 -10.73 -18.83 -21.77
N PRO A 29 -10.04 -18.42 -22.85
CA PRO A 29 -9.47 -19.36 -23.81
C PRO A 29 -8.42 -20.22 -23.10
N GLU A 30 -8.56 -21.54 -23.28
CA GLU A 30 -7.59 -22.53 -22.78
C GLU A 30 -6.23 -22.27 -23.44
N GLY A 31 -5.20 -22.00 -22.64
CA GLY A 31 -3.83 -21.98 -23.16
C GLY A 31 -2.82 -21.04 -22.53
N LEU A 32 -3.06 -20.49 -21.34
CA LEU A 32 -1.99 -19.84 -20.59
C LEU A 32 -2.16 -20.21 -19.11
N ALA A 33 -1.35 -21.16 -18.67
CA ALA A 33 -1.19 -21.45 -17.26
C ALA A 33 -0.57 -20.21 -16.59
N VAL A 34 -1.44 -19.29 -16.16
CA VAL A 34 -1.05 -18.28 -15.18
C VAL A 34 -0.81 -19.05 -13.89
N GLN A 35 0.46 -19.28 -13.58
CA GLN A 35 0.84 -19.65 -12.23
C GLN A 35 0.44 -18.50 -11.31
N THR A 36 -0.80 -18.53 -10.83
CA THR A 36 -1.20 -17.82 -9.64
C THR A 36 -0.40 -18.43 -8.49
N SER A 37 0.77 -17.85 -8.22
CA SER A 37 1.36 -17.98 -6.91
C SER A 37 0.28 -17.49 -5.93
N ALA A 38 -0.21 -18.38 -5.09
CA ALA A 38 -1.05 -18.04 -3.96
C ALA A 38 -0.18 -17.26 -2.96
N GLU A 39 0.15 -16.01 -3.30
CA GLU A 39 0.54 -15.03 -2.32
C GLU A 39 -0.74 -14.74 -1.53
N SER A 40 -0.71 -15.08 -0.24
CA SER A 40 -1.72 -14.61 0.70
C SER A 40 -1.73 -13.08 0.58
N SER A 41 -2.70 -12.55 -0.17
CA SER A 41 -2.87 -11.12 -0.33
C SER A 41 -3.18 -10.57 1.05
N VAL A 42 -2.19 -9.92 1.66
CA VAL A 42 -2.40 -9.19 2.92
C VAL A 42 -3.50 -8.18 2.65
N ASP A 43 -4.58 -8.24 3.41
CA ASP A 43 -5.61 -7.21 3.34
C ASP A 43 -4.98 -5.87 3.80
N ILE A 44 -4.60 -5.07 2.82
CA ILE A 44 -3.95 -3.78 3.06
C ILE A 44 -4.88 -2.83 3.83
N SER A 45 -6.19 -2.90 3.61
CA SER A 45 -7.15 -2.05 4.33
C SER A 45 -7.17 -2.41 5.81
N ALA A 46 -7.23 -3.69 6.13
CA ALA A 46 -7.16 -4.18 7.50
C ALA A 46 -5.79 -3.86 8.15
N LEU A 47 -4.69 -4.01 7.38
CA LEU A 47 -3.37 -3.64 7.86
C LEU A 47 -3.29 -2.15 8.22
N LEU A 48 -3.70 -1.25 7.33
CA LEU A 48 -3.64 0.20 7.55
C LEU A 48 -4.55 0.64 8.70
N ALA A 49 -5.70 -0.02 8.90
CA ALA A 49 -6.59 0.26 10.02
C ALA A 49 -5.95 0.03 11.40
N MET A 50 -4.91 -0.80 11.49
CA MET A 50 -4.14 -1.02 12.73
C MET A 50 -3.07 0.06 12.98
N GLY A 51 -2.81 0.92 12.00
CA GLY A 51 -1.74 1.91 12.03
C GLY A 51 -2.07 3.12 12.89
N ASP A 52 -1.02 3.76 13.39
CA ASP A 52 -1.07 5.03 14.12
C ASP A 52 0.05 5.94 13.62
N ILE A 53 -0.28 7.17 13.25
CA ILE A 53 0.67 8.11 12.63
C ILE A 53 1.77 8.50 13.61
N ALA A 54 1.45 8.74 14.88
CA ALA A 54 2.44 9.12 15.89
C ALA A 54 3.38 7.95 16.22
N HIS A 55 2.86 6.72 16.15
CA HIS A 55 3.71 5.52 16.22
C HIS A 55 4.58 5.40 14.95
N GLY A 56 4.03 5.69 13.77
CA GLY A 56 4.76 5.70 12.50
C GLY A 56 5.96 6.63 12.49
N GLU A 57 5.82 7.83 13.08
CA GLU A 57 6.94 8.75 13.28
C GLU A 57 8.04 8.14 14.17
N LYS A 58 7.66 7.42 15.24
CA LYS A 58 8.62 6.71 16.10
C LYS A 58 9.32 5.58 15.34
N VAL A 59 8.58 4.81 14.53
CA VAL A 59 9.14 3.73 13.69
C VAL A 59 10.10 4.30 12.64
N TYR A 60 9.77 5.46 12.04
CA TYR A 60 10.63 6.13 11.07
C TYR A 60 12.03 6.46 11.61
N LYS A 61 12.20 6.57 12.93
CA LYS A 61 13.55 6.75 13.52
C LYS A 61 14.54 5.67 13.10
N LYS A 62 14.05 4.46 12.74
CA LYS A 62 14.87 3.36 12.19
C LYS A 62 15.36 3.64 10.76
N CYS A 63 14.72 4.56 10.05
CA CYS A 63 14.97 4.88 8.64
C CYS A 63 15.79 6.18 8.47
N LYS A 64 15.65 7.12 9.40
CA LYS A 64 16.18 8.50 9.29
C LYS A 64 17.69 8.62 9.15
N ALA A 65 18.44 7.61 9.60
CA ALA A 65 19.90 7.59 9.44
C ALA A 65 20.29 7.52 7.95
N CYS A 66 19.53 6.74 7.17
CA CYS A 66 19.81 6.49 5.76
C CYS A 66 18.93 7.30 4.80
N HIS A 67 17.77 7.80 5.24
CA HIS A 67 16.81 8.50 4.39
C HIS A 67 16.42 9.85 4.95
N SER A 68 16.19 10.83 4.07
CA SER A 68 15.45 12.04 4.41
C SER A 68 13.97 11.86 4.07
N ILE A 69 13.09 12.57 4.79
CA ILE A 69 11.64 12.52 4.59
C ILE A 69 11.04 13.92 4.39
N LYS A 70 11.84 14.96 4.59
CA LYS A 70 11.39 16.35 4.42
C LYS A 70 11.25 16.68 2.94
N GLN A 71 10.33 17.57 2.62
CA GLN A 71 10.23 18.17 1.29
C GLN A 71 11.55 18.89 0.94
N GLY A 72 12.06 18.67 -0.26
CA GLY A 72 13.36 19.19 -0.67
C GLY A 72 14.56 18.58 0.07
N GLY A 73 14.34 17.60 0.93
CA GLY A 73 15.42 16.86 1.59
C GLY A 73 16.22 16.03 0.60
N GLY A 74 17.55 16.15 0.65
CA GLY A 74 18.45 15.43 -0.25
C GLY A 74 18.55 13.93 0.03
N ASN A 75 19.13 13.21 -0.92
CA ASN A 75 19.53 11.82 -0.74
C ASN A 75 20.64 11.71 0.32
N LYS A 76 20.63 10.59 1.03
CA LYS A 76 21.68 10.21 1.98
C LYS A 76 22.33 8.89 1.52
N ILE A 77 22.52 7.95 2.45
CA ILE A 77 22.91 6.56 2.11
C ILE A 77 21.83 5.93 1.23
N GLY A 78 20.55 6.22 1.51
CA GLY A 78 19.39 5.87 0.71
C GLY A 78 18.75 7.09 0.05
N PRO A 79 17.81 6.88 -0.89
CA PRO A 79 17.10 7.96 -1.56
C PRO A 79 16.16 8.71 -0.63
N ALA A 80 15.82 9.96 -0.97
CA ALA A 80 14.81 10.73 -0.28
C ALA A 80 13.44 10.05 -0.37
N LEU A 81 12.69 10.02 0.75
CA LEU A 81 11.38 9.37 0.89
C LEU A 81 10.20 10.35 0.79
N TRP A 82 10.45 11.65 0.57
CA TRP A 82 9.34 12.57 0.31
C TRP A 82 8.53 12.10 -0.90
N ASN A 83 7.20 12.03 -0.76
CA ASN A 83 6.30 11.50 -1.79
C ASN A 83 6.70 10.12 -2.32
N VAL A 84 7.12 9.21 -1.44
CA VAL A 84 7.53 7.86 -1.85
C VAL A 84 6.35 6.99 -2.27
N ILE A 85 5.18 7.14 -1.63
CA ILE A 85 3.98 6.36 -1.97
C ILE A 85 3.50 6.74 -3.38
N PHE A 86 3.19 5.74 -4.19
CA PHE A 86 2.84 5.81 -5.61
C PHE A 86 3.93 6.37 -6.54
N ARG A 87 5.15 6.55 -6.04
CA ARG A 87 6.30 6.91 -6.87
C ARG A 87 6.88 5.66 -7.55
N PRO A 88 7.25 5.73 -8.85
CA PRO A 88 7.92 4.61 -9.52
C PRO A 88 9.19 4.20 -8.77
N VAL A 89 9.40 2.88 -8.64
CA VAL A 89 10.59 2.34 -7.96
C VAL A 89 11.84 2.73 -8.73
N GLY A 90 12.87 3.20 -8.02
CA GLY A 90 14.14 3.56 -8.65
C GLY A 90 14.16 4.90 -9.40
N SER A 91 13.16 5.79 -9.20
CA SER A 91 12.95 7.00 -10.00
C SER A 91 13.56 8.30 -9.47
N VAL A 92 14.18 8.31 -8.28
CA VAL A 92 14.84 9.54 -7.79
C VAL A 92 16.07 9.85 -8.64
N ALA A 93 16.07 10.99 -9.35
CA ALA A 93 17.02 11.30 -10.40
C ALA A 93 18.48 11.30 -9.94
N ASP A 94 18.75 11.88 -8.78
CA ASP A 94 20.11 12.08 -8.27
C ASP A 94 20.58 10.96 -7.34
N TYR A 95 19.92 9.78 -7.38
CA TYR A 95 20.29 8.64 -6.55
C TYR A 95 20.73 7.43 -7.39
N LYS A 96 21.89 6.87 -7.05
CA LYS A 96 22.45 5.69 -7.74
C LYS A 96 21.87 4.39 -7.20
N TYR A 97 20.74 3.96 -7.77
CA TYR A 97 20.07 2.72 -7.42
C TYR A 97 20.88 1.46 -7.82
N SER A 98 20.46 0.30 -7.27
CA SER A 98 20.86 -0.99 -7.81
C SER A 98 20.12 -1.28 -9.13
N LYS A 99 20.70 -2.14 -9.97
CA LYS A 99 20.01 -2.61 -11.19
C LYS A 99 18.65 -3.25 -10.84
N ALA A 100 18.58 -4.00 -9.73
CA ALA A 100 17.34 -4.62 -9.27
C ALA A 100 16.20 -3.62 -9.02
N LEU A 101 16.50 -2.43 -8.49
CA LEU A 101 15.49 -1.39 -8.27
C LEU A 101 15.15 -0.61 -9.54
N THR A 102 16.14 -0.33 -10.39
CA THR A 102 15.90 0.40 -11.65
C THR A 102 15.13 -0.43 -12.68
N SER A 103 15.26 -1.75 -12.65
CA SER A 103 14.56 -2.67 -13.56
C SER A 103 13.29 -3.29 -12.95
N TYR A 104 12.87 -2.86 -11.76
CA TYR A 104 11.74 -3.48 -11.07
C TYR A 104 10.40 -3.22 -11.75
N GLY A 105 10.23 -2.07 -12.40
CA GLY A 105 9.10 -1.76 -13.28
C GLY A 105 7.75 -1.53 -12.57
N LYS A 106 7.74 -1.41 -11.24
CA LYS A 106 6.54 -1.14 -10.44
C LYS A 106 6.64 0.22 -9.74
N GLU A 107 5.56 0.62 -9.10
CA GLU A 107 5.52 1.77 -8.19
C GLU A 107 5.41 1.32 -6.73
N TRP A 108 5.71 2.22 -5.81
CA TRP A 108 5.58 1.99 -4.38
C TRP A 108 4.11 2.14 -3.93
N ASN A 109 3.21 1.25 -4.42
CA ASN A 109 1.88 1.14 -3.85
C ASN A 109 1.94 0.55 -2.43
N TRP A 110 0.81 0.41 -1.78
CA TRP A 110 0.74 -0.06 -0.39
C TRP A 110 1.27 -1.48 -0.22
N GLU A 111 0.90 -2.37 -1.14
CA GLU A 111 1.30 -3.78 -1.15
C GLU A 111 2.80 -3.93 -1.35
N GLU A 112 3.35 -3.25 -2.37
CA GLU A 112 4.78 -3.30 -2.68
C GLU A 112 5.62 -2.72 -1.55
N MET A 113 5.19 -1.58 -0.97
CA MET A 113 5.90 -0.98 0.14
C MET A 113 5.80 -1.83 1.40
N ASN A 114 4.61 -2.39 1.72
CA ASN A 114 4.46 -3.31 2.84
C ASN A 114 5.36 -4.53 2.70
N GLY A 115 5.30 -5.22 1.55
CA GLY A 115 6.12 -6.40 1.28
C GLY A 115 7.62 -6.10 1.33
N PHE A 116 8.04 -4.99 0.74
CA PHE A 116 9.43 -4.54 0.80
C PHE A 116 9.89 -4.26 2.24
N LEU A 117 9.03 -3.64 3.06
CA LEU A 117 9.36 -3.35 4.45
C LEU A 117 9.38 -4.60 5.35
N VAL A 118 8.71 -5.69 4.99
CA VAL A 118 8.83 -6.96 5.73
C VAL A 118 10.27 -7.46 5.69
N LYS A 119 10.88 -7.55 4.50
CA LYS A 119 12.26 -7.95 4.32
C LYS A 119 12.79 -7.51 2.95
N PRO A 120 13.40 -6.32 2.84
CA PRO A 120 13.84 -5.74 1.57
C PRO A 120 14.69 -6.68 0.71
N ALA A 121 15.65 -7.37 1.33
CA ALA A 121 16.57 -8.27 0.62
C ALA A 121 15.90 -9.49 -0.03
N ILE A 122 14.73 -9.90 0.47
CA ILE A 122 13.94 -11.00 -0.11
C ILE A 122 12.97 -10.46 -1.15
N TRP A 123 12.27 -9.36 -0.85
CA TRP A 123 11.26 -8.79 -1.74
C TRP A 123 11.83 -8.36 -3.09
N ILE A 124 12.94 -7.62 -3.07
CA ILE A 124 13.66 -7.23 -4.29
C ILE A 124 15.10 -7.72 -4.16
N LYS A 125 15.37 -8.92 -4.65
CA LYS A 125 16.72 -9.50 -4.64
C LYS A 125 17.70 -8.61 -5.40
N GLY A 126 18.86 -8.34 -4.80
CA GLY A 126 19.88 -7.48 -5.41
C GLY A 126 19.70 -5.97 -5.15
N ASN A 127 18.73 -5.56 -4.31
CA ASN A 127 18.73 -4.20 -3.79
C ASN A 127 19.91 -3.99 -2.84
N LYS A 128 20.28 -2.71 -2.62
CA LYS A 128 21.43 -2.33 -1.77
C LYS A 128 21.02 -1.92 -0.35
N MET A 129 19.73 -1.99 0.00
CA MET A 129 19.23 -1.58 1.31
C MET A 129 19.58 -2.64 2.37
N GLY A 130 20.55 -2.32 3.22
CA GLY A 130 21.00 -3.20 4.32
C GLY A 130 20.09 -3.18 5.54
N PHE A 131 18.77 -3.22 5.36
CA PHE A 131 17.77 -3.17 6.42
C PHE A 131 17.17 -4.55 6.69
N ALA A 132 17.09 -4.95 7.97
CA ALA A 132 16.57 -6.26 8.35
C ALA A 132 15.06 -6.43 8.15
N GLY A 133 14.35 -5.32 7.99
CA GLY A 133 12.90 -5.28 7.83
C GLY A 133 12.14 -4.99 9.14
N LEU A 134 10.84 -4.78 8.98
CA LEU A 134 9.86 -4.56 10.06
C LEU A 134 8.96 -5.79 10.15
N LYS A 135 9.20 -6.68 11.10
CA LYS A 135 8.39 -7.90 11.28
C LYS A 135 7.01 -7.60 11.84
N ASN A 136 6.90 -6.57 12.70
CA ASN A 136 5.63 -6.20 13.34
C ASN A 136 4.71 -5.50 12.33
N GLU A 137 3.48 -5.99 12.19
CA GLU A 137 2.49 -5.44 11.25
C GLU A 137 2.04 -4.03 11.62
N LYS A 138 1.84 -3.76 12.91
CA LYS A 138 1.50 -2.43 13.40
C LYS A 138 2.61 -1.41 13.11
N ASP A 139 3.88 -1.80 13.22
CA ASP A 139 5.00 -0.93 12.84
C ASP A 139 4.94 -0.59 11.35
N ARG A 140 4.69 -1.60 10.48
CA ARG A 140 4.57 -1.37 9.03
C ARG A 140 3.38 -0.51 8.68
N ALA A 141 2.19 -0.85 9.19
CA ALA A 141 0.98 -0.05 9.00
C ALA A 141 1.20 1.42 9.40
N SER A 142 1.76 1.63 10.58
CA SER A 142 1.99 2.96 11.13
C SER A 142 2.99 3.79 10.31
N VAL A 143 4.10 3.20 9.87
CA VAL A 143 5.07 3.93 9.05
C VAL A 143 4.55 4.21 7.64
N LEU A 144 3.71 3.33 7.09
CA LEU A 144 3.02 3.56 5.82
C LEU A 144 2.08 4.76 5.92
N LEU A 145 1.24 4.84 6.96
CA LEU A 145 0.37 5.98 7.21
C LEU A 145 1.18 7.28 7.41
N TYR A 146 2.32 7.20 8.09
CA TYR A 146 3.20 8.34 8.26
C TYR A 146 3.77 8.84 6.92
N PHE A 147 4.14 7.94 6.01
CA PHE A 147 4.57 8.32 4.66
C PHE A 147 3.43 8.96 3.84
N CYS A 148 2.19 8.46 4.01
CA CYS A 148 1.02 9.04 3.36
C CYS A 148 0.71 10.46 3.84
N LEU A 149 0.80 10.71 5.15
CA LEU A 149 0.54 12.04 5.71
C LEU A 149 1.44 13.11 5.08
N LEU A 150 2.68 12.76 4.76
CA LEU A 150 3.63 13.68 4.15
C LEU A 150 3.28 14.02 2.70
N TYR A 151 2.54 13.14 2.02
CA TYR A 151 1.98 13.40 0.69
C TYR A 151 0.82 14.40 0.74
N THR A 152 -0.02 14.32 1.78
CA THR A 152 -1.25 15.13 1.92
C THR A 152 -1.07 16.43 2.68
N SER A 153 0.04 16.60 3.41
CA SER A 153 0.32 17.85 4.11
C SER A 153 0.69 18.94 3.11
N PRO A 154 -0.09 20.04 3.01
CA PRO A 154 0.36 21.21 2.27
C PRO A 154 1.69 21.66 2.88
N SER A 155 2.66 22.00 2.02
CA SER A 155 3.88 22.68 2.47
C SER A 155 3.49 23.85 3.37
N PRO A 156 4.07 24.02 4.58
CA PRO A 156 3.91 25.28 5.27
C PRO A 156 4.36 26.36 4.29
N ARG A 157 3.44 27.19 3.88
CA ARG A 157 3.78 28.40 3.13
C ARG A 157 4.51 29.30 4.12
N ASP A 158 5.78 29.54 3.85
CA ASP A 158 6.58 30.59 4.47
C ASP A 158 5.86 31.95 4.36
#